data_2e9f668e07bc37a94527a3335a96f867
#
_entry.id   2e9f668e07bc37a94527a3335a96f867
#
_cell.length_a   1.000
_cell.length_b   1.000
_cell.length_c   1.000
_cell.angle_alpha   90.00
_cell.angle_beta   90.00
_cell.angle_gamma   90.00
#
_symmetry.space_group_name_H-M   'P 1'
#
loop_
_entity.id
_entity.type
_entity.pdbx_description
1 polymer ?
#
loop_
_entity_poly.entity_id
_entity_poly.type
_entity_poly.pdbx_seq_one_letter_code
_entity_poly.pdbx_strand_id
1 'polypeptide(L)'
;MRRTIRIDEHGHVRMEGNPQKEVWMTLAEIADLFNLPAATIGREIKAIRKTGVLVDYEACKYIRKADGCSVDIYHWDIIVALAYRINTFYAHAFRQWLKETATKEKDKEAHQAIIIPLWPFGNN
;
A
#
# COMPACT_ATOMS: atom_id res chain seq x y z
N MET A 1 16.88 3.22 -4.99
CA MET A 1 15.67 2.95 -5.77
C MET A 1 14.46 2.82 -4.86
N ARG A 2 13.38 3.48 -5.21
CA ARG A 2 12.16 3.40 -4.40
C ARG A 2 11.59 2.00 -4.45
N ARG A 3 10.90 1.63 -3.39
CA ARG A 3 10.17 0.37 -3.34
C ARG A 3 8.77 0.60 -3.89
N THR A 4 8.37 -0.21 -4.87
CA THR A 4 7.08 -0.09 -5.53
C THR A 4 6.35 -1.43 -5.54
N ILE A 5 5.09 -1.41 -5.96
CA ILE A 5 4.24 -2.60 -6.00
C ILE A 5 3.74 -2.79 -7.42
N ARG A 6 3.69 -4.04 -7.85
CA ARG A 6 3.10 -4.41 -9.13
C ARG A 6 2.14 -5.56 -8.95
N ILE A 7 1.08 -5.55 -9.74
CA ILE A 7 0.11 -6.65 -9.80
C ILE A 7 -0.01 -7.07 -11.27
N ASP A 8 0.14 -8.37 -11.53
CA ASP A 8 0.03 -8.88 -12.89
C ASP A 8 -1.43 -9.16 -13.24
N GLU A 9 -1.65 -9.59 -14.48
CA GLU A 9 -2.99 -9.86 -15.00
C GLU A 9 -3.69 -11.01 -14.30
N HIS A 10 -2.94 -11.83 -13.58
CA HIS A 10 -3.49 -12.95 -12.81
C HIS A 10 -3.74 -12.58 -11.35
N GLY A 11 -3.45 -11.35 -10.96
CA GLY A 11 -3.66 -10.89 -9.59
C GLY A 11 -2.50 -11.20 -8.65
N HIS A 12 -1.35 -11.57 -9.17
CA HIS A 12 -0.18 -11.81 -8.34
C HIS A 12 0.49 -10.49 -7.98
N VAL A 13 0.67 -10.26 -6.70
CA VAL A 13 1.26 -9.02 -6.17
C VAL A 13 2.75 -9.22 -5.94
N ARG A 14 3.55 -8.28 -6.43
CA ARG A 14 5.00 -8.30 -6.26
C ARG A 14 5.47 -6.95 -5.75
N MET A 15 6.46 -7.00 -4.87
CA MET A 15 7.19 -5.81 -4.43
C MET A 15 8.46 -5.71 -5.26
N GLU A 16 8.77 -4.49 -5.72
CA GLU A 16 9.98 -4.23 -6.50
C GLU A 16 10.76 -3.11 -5.85
N GLY A 17 12.07 -3.11 -6.05
CA GLY A 17 12.95 -2.10 -5.50
C GLY A 17 13.63 -2.56 -4.23
N ASN A 18 14.18 -1.61 -3.48
CA ASN A 18 14.96 -1.90 -2.30
C ASN A 18 14.06 -2.33 -1.13
N PRO A 19 14.20 -3.58 -0.63
CA PRO A 19 13.35 -4.07 0.46
C PRO A 19 13.56 -3.34 1.78
N GLN A 20 14.63 -2.57 1.91
CA GLN A 20 14.89 -1.77 3.11
C GLN A 20 14.17 -0.44 3.10
N LYS A 21 13.58 -0.06 1.95
CA LYS A 21 12.89 1.22 1.79
C LYS A 21 11.40 1.04 1.97
N GLU A 22 10.74 2.11 2.42
CA GLU A 22 9.28 2.16 2.42
C GLU A 22 8.76 2.27 1.00
N VAL A 23 7.51 1.91 0.82
CA VAL A 23 6.85 2.03 -0.48
C VAL A 23 6.41 3.48 -0.69
N TRP A 24 6.90 4.06 -1.77
CA TRP A 24 6.50 5.38 -2.24
C TRP A 24 6.31 5.29 -3.75
N MET A 25 5.15 5.69 -4.24
CA MET A 25 4.82 5.55 -5.65
C MET A 25 4.27 6.86 -6.21
N THR A 26 4.55 7.09 -7.49
CA THR A 26 3.98 8.24 -8.21
C THR A 26 2.52 7.95 -8.56
N LEU A 27 1.80 9.00 -8.93
CA LEU A 27 0.42 8.86 -9.40
C LEU A 27 0.32 7.89 -10.57
N ALA A 28 1.24 7.99 -11.53
CA ALA A 28 1.25 7.12 -12.69
C ALA A 28 1.47 5.66 -12.31
N GLU A 29 2.38 5.41 -11.38
CA GLU A 29 2.67 4.06 -10.90
C GLU A 29 1.46 3.46 -10.19
N ILE A 30 0.76 4.27 -9.39
CA ILE A 30 -0.44 3.81 -8.69
C ILE A 30 -1.58 3.54 -9.69
N ALA A 31 -1.71 4.39 -10.69
CA ALA A 31 -2.69 4.20 -11.75
C ALA A 31 -2.46 2.86 -12.48
N ASP A 32 -1.20 2.55 -12.77
CA ASP A 32 -0.84 1.27 -13.38
C ASP A 32 -1.14 0.12 -12.43
N LEU A 33 -0.86 0.28 -11.14
CA LEU A 33 -1.10 -0.75 -10.13
C LEU A 33 -2.57 -1.18 -10.11
N PHE A 34 -3.48 -0.22 -10.08
CA PHE A 34 -4.91 -0.49 -10.00
C PHE A 34 -5.60 -0.55 -11.36
N ASN A 35 -4.86 -0.33 -12.43
CA ASN A 35 -5.34 -0.33 -13.80
C ASN A 35 -6.50 0.66 -14.01
N LEU A 36 -6.30 1.89 -13.56
CA LEU A 36 -7.26 2.97 -13.67
C LEU A 36 -6.59 4.22 -14.21
N PRO A 37 -7.37 5.14 -14.81
CA PRO A 37 -6.80 6.40 -15.25
C PRO A 37 -6.21 7.20 -14.09
N ALA A 38 -5.13 7.91 -14.35
CA ALA A 38 -4.47 8.73 -13.34
C ALA A 38 -5.43 9.77 -12.74
N ALA A 39 -6.33 10.33 -13.56
CA ALA A 39 -7.32 11.29 -13.08
C ALA A 39 -8.24 10.69 -12.02
N THR A 40 -8.63 9.43 -12.20
CA THR A 40 -9.47 8.73 -11.23
C THR A 40 -8.71 8.54 -9.92
N ILE A 41 -7.48 8.07 -10.00
CA ILE A 41 -6.63 7.88 -8.82
C ILE A 41 -6.42 9.23 -8.11
N GLY A 42 -6.15 10.28 -8.87
CA GLY A 42 -5.94 11.62 -8.30
C GLY A 42 -7.15 12.11 -7.50
N ARG A 43 -8.36 11.87 -8.03
CA ARG A 43 -9.58 12.22 -7.32
C ARG A 43 -9.73 11.44 -6.01
N GLU A 44 -9.43 10.16 -6.05
CA GLU A 44 -9.53 9.30 -4.87
C GLU A 44 -8.51 9.69 -3.81
N ILE A 45 -7.30 10.02 -4.22
CA ILE A 45 -6.27 10.51 -3.30
C ILE A 45 -6.73 11.80 -2.64
N LYS A 46 -7.29 12.71 -3.43
CA LYS A 46 -7.79 13.98 -2.89
C LYS A 46 -8.88 13.73 -1.85
N ALA A 47 -9.77 12.79 -2.11
CA ALA A 47 -10.84 12.44 -1.18
C ALA A 47 -10.26 11.87 0.13
N ILE A 48 -9.25 11.01 0.03
CA ILE A 48 -8.58 10.44 1.20
C ILE A 48 -7.94 11.55 2.04
N ARG A 49 -7.24 12.47 1.38
CA ARG A 49 -6.56 13.56 2.07
C ARG A 49 -7.53 14.48 2.80
N LYS A 50 -8.72 14.66 2.24
CA LYS A 50 -9.76 15.49 2.85
C LYS A 50 -10.27 14.91 4.16
N THR A 51 -10.17 13.61 4.37
CA THR A 51 -10.64 12.99 5.61
C THR A 51 -9.79 13.40 6.81
N GLY A 52 -8.53 13.80 6.58
CA GLY A 52 -7.62 14.16 7.64
C GLY A 52 -7.11 12.99 8.46
N VAL A 53 -7.45 11.77 8.09
CA VAL A 53 -7.00 10.57 8.81
C VAL A 53 -5.51 10.36 8.64
N LEU A 54 -4.98 10.64 7.45
CA LEU A 54 -3.56 10.53 7.16
C LEU A 54 -2.91 11.90 7.23
N VAL A 55 -1.71 11.96 7.78
CA VAL A 55 -0.97 13.22 7.90
C VAL A 55 -0.28 13.50 6.57
N ASP A 56 -0.66 14.60 5.92
CA ASP A 56 -0.20 14.91 4.56
C ASP A 56 1.32 14.88 4.41
N TYR A 57 2.05 15.52 5.31
CA TYR A 57 3.51 15.58 5.17
C TYR A 57 4.20 14.24 5.40
N GLU A 58 3.50 13.28 6.00
CA GLU A 58 4.01 11.92 6.17
C GLU A 58 3.59 11.01 5.02
N ALA A 59 2.46 11.29 4.39
CA ALA A 59 1.87 10.44 3.38
C ALA A 59 2.13 10.90 1.95
N CYS A 60 2.52 12.17 1.77
CA CYS A 60 2.74 12.77 0.45
C CYS A 60 4.02 13.59 0.47
N LYS A 61 4.83 13.42 -0.53
CA LYS A 61 6.03 14.25 -0.73
C LYS A 61 6.32 14.32 -2.21
N TYR A 62 7.35 15.03 -2.60
CA TYR A 62 7.73 15.09 -4.01
C TYR A 62 9.19 14.73 -4.18
N ILE A 63 9.54 14.29 -5.37
CA ILE A 63 10.92 14.07 -5.76
C ILE A 63 11.23 14.93 -6.98
N ARG A 64 12.47 15.38 -7.10
CA ARG A 64 12.92 16.14 -8.25
C ARG A 64 13.52 15.19 -9.27
N LYS A 65 13.06 15.32 -10.51
CA LYS A 65 13.59 14.51 -11.61
C LYS A 65 14.84 15.15 -12.18
N ALA A 66 15.57 14.39 -13.00
CA ALA A 66 16.79 14.85 -13.65
C ALA A 66 16.56 16.08 -14.52
N ASP A 67 15.36 16.24 -15.09
CA ASP A 67 15.02 17.38 -15.94
C ASP A 67 14.63 18.63 -15.13
N GLY A 68 14.70 18.57 -13.82
CA GLY A 68 14.34 19.68 -12.95
C GLY A 68 12.89 19.74 -12.55
N CYS A 69 12.02 18.91 -13.15
CA CYS A 69 10.62 18.85 -12.78
C CYS A 69 10.44 18.08 -11.48
N SER A 70 9.40 18.43 -10.72
CA SER A 70 9.05 17.71 -9.51
C SER A 70 7.88 16.77 -9.81
N VAL A 71 7.85 15.62 -9.15
CA VAL A 71 6.73 14.71 -9.21
C VAL A 71 6.35 14.30 -7.81
N ASP A 72 5.05 14.30 -7.53
CA ASP A 72 4.54 13.88 -6.22
C ASP A 72 4.64 12.37 -6.09
N ILE A 73 4.98 11.92 -4.88
CA ILE A 73 4.96 10.50 -4.55
C ILE A 73 4.11 10.32 -3.29
N TYR A 74 3.50 9.17 -3.20
CA TYR A 74 2.53 8.85 -2.15
C TYR A 74 2.97 7.62 -1.39
N HIS A 75 2.83 7.69 -0.08
CA HIS A 75 3.25 6.65 0.84
C HIS A 75 2.33 5.43 0.77
N TRP A 76 2.85 4.31 1.26
CA TRP A 76 2.12 3.06 1.43
C TRP A 76 0.71 3.26 2.01
N ASP A 77 0.58 4.13 3.02
CA ASP A 77 -0.71 4.38 3.67
C ASP A 77 -1.78 4.87 2.69
N ILE A 78 -1.38 5.73 1.74
CA ILE A 78 -2.28 6.20 0.69
C ILE A 78 -2.68 5.04 -0.22
N ILE A 79 -1.71 4.20 -0.58
CA ILE A 79 -1.95 3.07 -1.50
C ILE A 79 -2.92 2.08 -0.87
N VAL A 80 -2.74 1.77 0.40
CA VAL A 80 -3.63 0.88 1.13
C VAL A 80 -5.04 1.46 1.22
N ALA A 81 -5.14 2.75 1.54
CA ALA A 81 -6.43 3.43 1.61
C ALA A 81 -7.15 3.39 0.26
N LEU A 82 -6.40 3.60 -0.83
CA LEU A 82 -6.96 3.50 -2.18
C LEU A 82 -7.51 2.12 -2.47
N ALA A 83 -6.82 1.08 -2.04
CA ALA A 83 -7.23 -0.30 -2.27
C ALA A 83 -8.60 -0.60 -1.67
N TYR A 84 -8.98 0.11 -0.61
CA TYR A 84 -10.29 -0.07 0.03
C TYR A 84 -11.35 0.88 -0.48
N ARG A 85 -10.98 1.82 -1.36
CA ARG A 85 -11.93 2.73 -2.00
C ARG A 85 -12.23 2.33 -3.44
N ILE A 86 -11.31 1.63 -4.07
CA ILE A 86 -11.41 1.24 -5.47
C ILE A 86 -11.99 -0.17 -5.57
N ASN A 87 -12.88 -0.37 -6.54
CA ASN A 87 -13.53 -1.65 -6.73
C ASN A 87 -13.20 -2.23 -8.11
N THR A 88 -11.95 -2.65 -8.26
CA THR A 88 -11.48 -3.32 -9.48
C THR A 88 -10.87 -4.66 -9.11
N PHE A 89 -10.64 -5.49 -10.13
CA PHE A 89 -9.94 -6.77 -9.96
C PHE A 89 -8.60 -6.57 -9.25
N TYR A 90 -7.84 -5.56 -9.68
CA TYR A 90 -6.49 -5.32 -9.11
C TYR A 90 -6.56 -4.85 -7.67
N ALA A 91 -7.51 -4.00 -7.34
CA ALA A 91 -7.70 -3.57 -5.96
C ALA A 91 -8.13 -4.75 -5.09
N HIS A 92 -9.00 -5.61 -5.59
CA HIS A 92 -9.41 -6.82 -4.88
C HIS A 92 -8.20 -7.74 -4.65
N ALA A 93 -7.39 -7.96 -5.69
CA ALA A 93 -6.19 -8.80 -5.58
C ALA A 93 -5.24 -8.25 -4.53
N PHE A 94 -5.07 -6.93 -4.50
CA PHE A 94 -4.21 -6.29 -3.51
C PHE A 94 -4.74 -6.46 -2.09
N ARG A 95 -6.05 -6.29 -1.91
CA ARG A 95 -6.69 -6.50 -0.61
C ARG A 95 -6.52 -7.93 -0.11
N GLN A 96 -6.65 -8.91 -1.02
CA GLN A 96 -6.46 -10.31 -0.65
C GLN A 96 -5.02 -10.57 -0.25
N TRP A 97 -4.08 -10.02 -1.00
CA TRP A 97 -2.66 -10.14 -0.67
C TRP A 97 -2.34 -9.52 0.68
N LEU A 98 -2.94 -8.37 0.99
CA LEU A 98 -2.76 -7.74 2.30
C LEU A 98 -3.25 -8.64 3.42
N LYS A 99 -4.41 -9.26 3.25
CA LYS A 99 -4.97 -10.18 4.25
C LYS A 99 -4.08 -11.40 4.44
N GLU A 100 -3.61 -11.98 3.36
CA GLU A 100 -2.74 -13.14 3.43
C GLU A 100 -1.43 -12.83 4.13
N THR A 101 -0.85 -11.68 3.80
CA THR A 101 0.40 -11.24 4.42
C THR A 101 0.21 -11.01 5.93
N ALA A 102 -0.86 -10.35 6.31
CA ALA A 102 -1.16 -10.10 7.71
C ALA A 102 -1.42 -11.42 8.46
N THR A 103 -2.11 -12.37 7.83
CA THR A 103 -2.37 -13.67 8.43
C THR A 103 -1.08 -14.45 8.65
N LYS A 104 -0.18 -14.42 7.67
CA LYS A 104 1.11 -15.08 7.80
C LYS A 104 1.94 -14.50 8.94
N GLU A 105 1.94 -13.19 9.07
CA GLU A 105 2.63 -12.53 10.17
C GLU A 105 2.01 -12.90 11.52
N LYS A 106 0.70 -12.93 11.57
CA LYS A 106 -0.03 -13.34 12.77
C LYS A 106 0.26 -14.77 13.16
N ASP A 107 0.28 -15.66 12.18
CA ASP A 107 0.60 -17.07 12.41
C ASP A 107 2.02 -17.23 12.96
N LYS A 108 2.93 -16.45 12.42
CA LYS A 108 4.31 -16.43 12.89
C LYS A 108 4.38 -15.98 14.34
N GLU A 109 3.70 -14.90 14.67
CA GLU A 109 3.67 -14.38 16.03
C GLU A 109 3.00 -15.35 16.99
N ALA A 110 1.89 -15.94 16.57
CA ALA A 110 1.18 -16.92 17.37
C ALA A 110 2.05 -18.15 17.63
N HIS A 111 2.81 -18.56 16.62
CA HIS A 111 3.70 -19.69 16.75
C HIS A 111 4.82 -19.41 17.76
N GLN A 112 5.31 -18.19 17.78
CA GLN A 112 6.30 -17.77 18.75
C GLN A 112 5.68 -17.61 20.14
N ALA A 113 4.44 -17.14 20.18
CA ALA A 113 3.74 -16.87 21.42
C ALA A 113 3.30 -18.14 22.16
N ILE A 114 3.29 -19.27 21.50
CA ILE A 114 3.01 -20.54 22.16
C ILE A 114 3.96 -20.79 23.30
N ILE A 115 5.13 -20.22 23.23
CA ILE A 115 6.14 -20.36 24.26
C ILE A 115 5.81 -19.51 25.46
N ILE A 116 4.95 -18.53 25.28
CA ILE A 116 4.54 -17.64 26.35
C ILE A 116 3.17 -18.11 26.84
N PRO A 117 3.09 -18.69 28.01
CA PRO A 117 1.85 -19.30 28.47
C PRO A 117 0.77 -18.30 28.82
N LEU A 118 1.07 -17.04 28.65
CA LEU A 118 0.12 -16.03 28.97
C LEU A 118 -0.57 -15.52 27.78
N TRP A 119 -1.59 -16.13 27.47
CA TRP A 119 -2.43 -15.62 26.42
C TRP A 119 -3.86 -15.67 26.90
N PRO A 120 -4.12 -15.07 28.04
CA PRO A 120 -5.34 -15.31 28.75
C PRO A 120 -6.56 -14.81 27.99
N PHE A 121 -6.35 -13.79 27.20
CA PHE A 121 -7.48 -13.29 26.48
C PHE A 121 -7.59 -13.90 25.12
N GLY A 122 -6.65 -14.66 24.73
CA GLY A 122 -6.70 -15.37 23.49
C GLY A 122 -7.83 -16.34 23.47
N ASN A 123 -8.28 -16.69 24.62
CA ASN A 123 -9.39 -17.61 24.73
C ASN A 123 -10.72 -16.91 24.93
N ASN A 124 -10.69 -15.66 24.91
CA ASN A 124 -11.93 -14.92 25.10
C ASN A 124 -12.72 -14.81 23.84
#